data_cd7533423edacda5e80a1193d61828fe
#
_entry.id   cd7533423edacda5e80a1193d61828fe
#
_cell.length_a   1.000
_cell.length_b   1.000
_cell.length_c   1.000
_cell.angle_alpha   90.00
_cell.angle_beta   90.00
_cell.angle_gamma   90.00
#
_symmetry.space_group_name_H-M   'P 1'
#
loop_
_entity.id
_entity.type
_entity.pdbx_description
1 polymer ?
#
loop_
_entity_poly.entity_id
_entity_poly.type
_entity_poly.pdbx_seq_one_letter_code
_entity_poly.pdbx_strand_id
1 'polypeptide(L)'
;MNINKEYSYTPLTFFFKSKGWAAILLIFLLYQFYNYLITKDEFSSVMFALSPLLIISLVSIFIYIEKAIYPLIISQFILVIATGYFDLPLGIYSLISAAVLILLLIIKNIYTKVDLQHGKNSMLVIFLVWGVFCLGEIGNPNNVQEAWNISITHYAFYPILCAILVPMAIKKNSHIEWLYIIWSIFIIIVATKGFIQKTYGFNAKEMNDLFVLGKAKTHIIWSGIRYFSYFTDAANYGVHMAMGATVFALLSYYSKNYLVKIYYLLIVGMAIYGMGISGTRSAIGVPLGAIALFILLSKNKNGFIVGLFSLVIMTLFFRFTTIGNSNEYIRKMRSAFYAEQDDSYQVRVENRKKISALMVYKPFGYGIGLAGKADRFHPKEVMPYPPDSWLVSVWIDTGVIGLVCYIIAHFILFIICAWILLFKIKNQRLKGLLTAWLCANAGYFVAAYANDVMQYPNSIIVYTGFALCFAGVHIDKKLTEEEEENKKNIPIL
;
A
#
# COMPACT_ATOMS: atom_id res chain seq x y z
N MET A 1 -16.74 -53.91 -3.69
CA MET A 1 -17.96 -53.10 -3.76
C MET A 1 -17.54 -51.69 -4.16
N ASN A 2 -17.65 -51.41 -5.49
CA ASN A 2 -17.20 -50.13 -6.07
C ASN A 2 -18.20 -49.03 -5.70
N ILE A 3 -17.79 -48.09 -4.85
CA ILE A 3 -18.56 -46.87 -4.60
C ILE A 3 -18.21 -45.90 -5.74
N ASN A 4 -19.15 -45.72 -6.66
CA ASN A 4 -19.16 -44.71 -7.70
C ASN A 4 -18.91 -43.33 -7.04
N LYS A 5 -17.73 -42.73 -7.25
CA LYS A 5 -17.55 -41.32 -7.08
C LYS A 5 -18.34 -40.60 -8.18
N GLU A 6 -19.59 -40.28 -7.91
CA GLU A 6 -20.29 -39.24 -8.67
C GLU A 6 -19.52 -37.96 -8.54
N TYR A 7 -18.74 -37.64 -9.55
CA TYR A 7 -18.19 -36.29 -9.74
C TYR A 7 -19.40 -35.39 -10.06
N SER A 8 -19.97 -34.77 -9.05
CA SER A 8 -20.91 -33.67 -9.28
C SER A 8 -20.15 -32.51 -9.97
N TYR A 9 -20.24 -32.49 -11.29
CA TYR A 9 -19.74 -31.39 -12.09
C TYR A 9 -20.56 -30.15 -11.69
N THR A 10 -19.92 -29.19 -11.01
CA THR A 10 -20.56 -27.89 -10.84
C THR A 10 -20.76 -27.27 -12.22
N PRO A 11 -21.79 -26.43 -12.43
CA PRO A 11 -22.04 -25.76 -13.71
C PRO A 11 -20.79 -25.05 -14.26
N LEU A 12 -19.93 -24.55 -13.36
CA LEU A 12 -18.64 -23.93 -13.68
C LEU A 12 -17.61 -24.92 -14.23
N THR A 13 -17.45 -26.10 -13.62
CA THR A 13 -16.53 -27.12 -14.15
C THR A 13 -16.98 -27.66 -15.47
N PHE A 14 -18.31 -27.75 -15.70
CA PHE A 14 -18.90 -28.10 -16.99
C PHE A 14 -18.63 -26.99 -18.02
N PHE A 15 -18.82 -25.74 -17.68
CA PHE A 15 -18.54 -24.59 -18.55
C PHE A 15 -17.06 -24.52 -18.98
N PHE A 16 -16.11 -24.76 -18.07
CA PHE A 16 -14.68 -24.77 -18.40
C PHE A 16 -14.24 -26.05 -19.15
N LYS A 17 -14.92 -27.16 -18.99
CA LYS A 17 -14.71 -28.36 -19.82
C LYS A 17 -15.37 -28.24 -21.21
N SER A 18 -16.45 -27.50 -21.32
CA SER A 18 -17.08 -27.20 -22.61
C SER A 18 -16.24 -26.10 -23.30
N LYS A 19 -16.06 -26.20 -24.61
CA LYS A 19 -15.36 -25.18 -25.39
C LYS A 19 -16.09 -23.81 -25.45
N GLY A 20 -17.18 -23.64 -24.67
CA GLY A 20 -18.01 -22.44 -24.64
C GLY A 20 -17.25 -21.18 -24.15
N TRP A 21 -16.34 -21.32 -23.19
CA TRP A 21 -15.49 -20.22 -22.76
C TRP A 21 -14.58 -19.70 -23.86
N ALA A 22 -14.10 -20.57 -24.75
CA ALA A 22 -13.27 -20.19 -25.88
C ALA A 22 -14.06 -19.36 -26.91
N ALA A 23 -15.35 -19.68 -27.12
CA ALA A 23 -16.22 -18.90 -28.00
C ALA A 23 -16.49 -17.50 -27.41
N ILE A 24 -16.73 -17.37 -26.10
CA ILE A 24 -16.90 -16.06 -25.45
C ILE A 24 -15.62 -15.23 -25.51
N LEU A 25 -14.46 -15.86 -25.27
CA LEU A 25 -13.16 -15.22 -25.42
C LEU A 25 -12.97 -14.71 -26.86
N LEU A 26 -13.28 -15.54 -27.84
CA LEU A 26 -13.16 -15.18 -29.25
C LEU A 26 -14.07 -14.00 -29.62
N ILE A 27 -15.33 -14.02 -29.19
CA ILE A 27 -16.28 -12.90 -29.39
C ILE A 27 -15.74 -11.60 -28.78
N PHE A 28 -15.24 -11.69 -27.55
CA PHE A 28 -14.67 -10.53 -26.88
C PHE A 28 -13.44 -9.98 -27.60
N LEU A 29 -12.53 -10.85 -28.06
CA LEU A 29 -11.35 -10.45 -28.84
C LEU A 29 -11.74 -9.83 -30.18
N LEU A 30 -12.75 -10.38 -30.87
CA LEU A 30 -13.28 -9.83 -32.11
C LEU A 30 -13.91 -8.44 -31.89
N TYR A 31 -14.65 -8.26 -30.76
CA TYR A 31 -15.22 -6.96 -30.41
C TYR A 31 -14.15 -5.92 -30.11
N GLN A 32 -13.10 -6.29 -29.36
CA GLN A 32 -11.98 -5.37 -29.09
C GLN A 32 -11.19 -5.03 -30.35
N PHE A 33 -10.99 -6.02 -31.26
CA PHE A 33 -10.35 -5.79 -32.54
C PHE A 33 -11.17 -4.85 -33.45
N TYR A 34 -12.49 -5.02 -33.47
CA TYR A 34 -13.40 -4.13 -34.18
C TYR A 34 -13.32 -2.70 -33.66
N ASN A 35 -13.34 -2.51 -32.33
CA ASN A 35 -13.18 -1.20 -31.70
C ASN A 35 -11.84 -0.56 -32.06
N TYR A 36 -10.75 -1.30 -32.01
CA TYR A 36 -9.42 -0.82 -32.43
C TYR A 36 -9.40 -0.34 -33.87
N LEU A 37 -10.00 -1.09 -34.80
CA LEU A 37 -10.05 -0.71 -36.22
C LEU A 37 -10.83 0.58 -36.46
N ILE A 38 -11.87 0.82 -35.67
CA ILE A 38 -12.71 2.03 -35.81
C ILE A 38 -12.07 3.24 -35.12
N THR A 39 -11.63 3.11 -33.89
CA THR A 39 -11.18 4.24 -33.10
C THR A 39 -9.73 4.60 -33.35
N LYS A 40 -8.89 3.63 -33.75
CA LYS A 40 -7.42 3.75 -33.86
C LYS A 40 -6.76 4.43 -32.66
N ASP A 41 -7.41 4.32 -31.50
CA ASP A 41 -6.99 4.93 -30.25
C ASP A 41 -5.96 4.03 -29.56
N GLU A 42 -4.91 4.64 -28.99
CA GLU A 42 -3.86 3.91 -28.28
C GLU A 42 -4.41 3.11 -27.10
N PHE A 43 -5.39 3.68 -26.38
CA PHE A 43 -6.04 2.99 -25.25
C PHE A 43 -6.76 1.72 -25.70
N SER A 44 -7.54 1.81 -26.78
CA SER A 44 -8.23 0.64 -27.34
C SER A 44 -7.26 -0.45 -27.80
N SER A 45 -6.11 -0.05 -28.35
CA SER A 45 -5.05 -0.97 -28.79
C SER A 45 -4.44 -1.72 -27.59
N VAL A 46 -4.14 -1.02 -26.53
CA VAL A 46 -3.60 -1.60 -25.28
C VAL A 46 -4.64 -2.51 -24.63
N MET A 47 -5.89 -2.09 -24.55
CA MET A 47 -6.98 -2.91 -23.98
C MET A 47 -7.21 -4.17 -24.81
N PHE A 48 -7.12 -4.11 -26.13
CA PHE A 48 -7.15 -5.28 -26.98
C PHE A 48 -6.02 -6.27 -26.68
N ALA A 49 -4.78 -5.77 -26.59
CA ALA A 49 -3.62 -6.60 -26.29
C ALA A 49 -3.69 -7.23 -24.88
N LEU A 50 -4.25 -6.53 -23.90
CA LEU A 50 -4.38 -7.00 -22.52
C LEU A 50 -5.65 -7.84 -22.26
N SER A 51 -6.63 -7.82 -23.16
CA SER A 51 -7.93 -8.47 -22.96
C SER A 51 -7.85 -9.97 -22.62
N PRO A 52 -6.99 -10.81 -23.22
CA PRO A 52 -6.85 -12.21 -22.84
C PRO A 52 -6.35 -12.37 -21.39
N LEU A 53 -5.39 -11.55 -21.02
CA LEU A 53 -4.85 -11.54 -19.64
C LEU A 53 -5.90 -11.10 -18.62
N LEU A 54 -6.73 -10.11 -18.94
CA LEU A 54 -7.82 -9.66 -18.08
C LEU A 54 -8.86 -10.78 -17.86
N ILE A 55 -9.25 -11.46 -18.91
CA ILE A 55 -10.22 -12.58 -18.82
C ILE A 55 -9.65 -13.73 -18.00
N ILE A 56 -8.41 -14.17 -18.29
CA ILE A 56 -7.73 -15.22 -17.53
C ILE A 56 -7.62 -14.83 -16.05
N SER A 57 -7.29 -13.57 -15.78
CA SER A 57 -7.20 -13.05 -14.42
C SER A 57 -8.54 -13.08 -13.70
N LEU A 58 -9.62 -12.61 -14.32
CA LEU A 58 -10.97 -12.64 -13.74
C LEU A 58 -11.45 -14.06 -13.45
N VAL A 59 -11.23 -14.99 -14.39
CA VAL A 59 -11.55 -16.40 -14.20
C VAL A 59 -10.74 -17.01 -13.06
N SER A 60 -9.43 -16.72 -13.02
CA SER A 60 -8.55 -17.21 -11.97
C SER A 60 -8.93 -16.65 -10.60
N ILE A 61 -9.29 -15.36 -10.53
CA ILE A 61 -9.78 -14.74 -9.31
C ILE A 61 -11.07 -15.41 -8.83
N PHE A 62 -12.01 -15.69 -9.73
CA PHE A 62 -13.25 -16.34 -9.37
C PHE A 62 -13.03 -17.77 -8.84
N ILE A 63 -12.15 -18.53 -9.51
CA ILE A 63 -11.84 -19.92 -9.09
C ILE A 63 -11.12 -19.93 -7.75
N TYR A 64 -10.17 -19.01 -7.55
CA TYR A 64 -9.30 -18.96 -6.38
C TYR A 64 -9.50 -17.65 -5.59
N ILE A 65 -10.77 -17.34 -5.30
CA ILE A 65 -11.12 -16.06 -4.64
C ILE A 65 -10.43 -15.89 -3.28
N GLU A 66 -10.13 -16.98 -2.61
CA GLU A 66 -9.36 -16.98 -1.37
C GLU A 66 -7.93 -16.46 -1.55
N LYS A 67 -7.42 -16.40 -2.79
CA LYS A 67 -6.10 -15.84 -3.14
C LYS A 67 -6.18 -14.45 -3.78
N ALA A 68 -7.36 -13.82 -3.76
CA ALA A 68 -7.62 -12.56 -4.46
C ALA A 68 -6.73 -11.38 -4.00
N ILE A 69 -6.04 -11.49 -2.85
CA ILE A 69 -5.11 -10.45 -2.40
C ILE A 69 -3.94 -10.24 -3.38
N TYR A 70 -3.44 -11.30 -4.03
CA TYR A 70 -2.35 -11.17 -5.00
C TYR A 70 -2.76 -10.36 -6.23
N PRO A 71 -3.82 -10.76 -6.96
CA PRO A 71 -4.27 -9.96 -8.10
C PRO A 71 -4.74 -8.56 -7.70
N LEU A 72 -5.26 -8.36 -6.49
CA LEU A 72 -5.59 -7.02 -5.99
C LEU A 72 -4.35 -6.14 -5.91
N ILE A 73 -3.25 -6.59 -5.28
CA ILE A 73 -2.00 -5.82 -5.20
C ILE A 73 -1.38 -5.63 -6.59
N ILE A 74 -1.35 -6.67 -7.42
CA ILE A 74 -0.79 -6.60 -8.77
C ILE A 74 -1.57 -5.59 -9.62
N SER A 75 -2.91 -5.61 -9.57
CA SER A 75 -3.73 -4.64 -10.30
C SER A 75 -3.45 -3.20 -9.88
N GLN A 76 -3.23 -2.97 -8.58
CA GLN A 76 -2.86 -1.66 -8.08
C GLN A 76 -1.51 -1.19 -8.67
N PHE A 77 -0.52 -2.05 -8.71
CA PHE A 77 0.78 -1.72 -9.30
C PHE A 77 0.69 -1.46 -10.81
N ILE A 78 -0.07 -2.30 -11.53
CA ILE A 78 -0.30 -2.11 -12.97
C ILE A 78 -1.00 -0.78 -13.24
N LEU A 79 -2.02 -0.43 -12.46
CA LEU A 79 -2.73 0.83 -12.61
C LEU A 79 -1.81 2.03 -12.38
N VAL A 80 -0.93 1.97 -11.36
CA VAL A 80 0.07 3.04 -11.14
C VAL A 80 1.01 3.18 -12.34
N ILE A 81 1.49 2.07 -12.90
CA ILE A 81 2.35 2.10 -14.09
C ILE A 81 1.58 2.69 -15.29
N ALA A 82 0.33 2.30 -15.47
CA ALA A 82 -0.51 2.76 -16.57
C ALA A 82 -0.75 4.28 -16.52
N THR A 83 -0.85 4.90 -15.35
CA THR A 83 -0.98 6.36 -15.25
C THR A 83 0.24 7.14 -15.72
N GLY A 84 1.40 6.51 -15.82
CA GLY A 84 2.59 7.13 -16.41
C GLY A 84 2.47 7.34 -17.92
N TYR A 85 1.45 6.73 -18.56
CA TYR A 85 1.24 6.77 -20.00
C TYR A 85 -0.16 7.25 -20.39
N PHE A 86 -1.17 6.99 -19.57
CA PHE A 86 -2.58 7.28 -19.85
C PHE A 86 -3.19 8.16 -18.76
N ASP A 87 -4.14 9.01 -19.14
CA ASP A 87 -4.95 9.77 -18.19
C ASP A 87 -6.08 8.89 -17.65
N LEU A 88 -5.78 8.14 -16.60
CA LEU A 88 -6.71 7.20 -15.97
C LEU A 88 -7.25 7.76 -14.65
N PRO A 89 -8.58 7.72 -14.44
CA PRO A 89 -9.19 8.08 -13.15
C PRO A 89 -8.97 6.96 -12.12
N LEU A 90 -7.77 6.85 -11.56
CA LEU A 90 -7.33 5.76 -10.67
C LEU A 90 -8.30 5.47 -9.53
N GLY A 91 -8.86 6.51 -8.91
CA GLY A 91 -9.80 6.33 -7.82
C GLY A 91 -11.02 5.51 -8.22
N ILE A 92 -11.56 5.74 -9.43
CA ILE A 92 -12.70 5.00 -9.97
C ILE A 92 -12.33 3.55 -10.26
N TYR A 93 -11.20 3.31 -10.93
CA TYR A 93 -10.73 1.94 -11.22
C TYR A 93 -10.42 1.15 -9.96
N SER A 94 -9.85 1.79 -8.94
CA SER A 94 -9.59 1.14 -7.68
C SER A 94 -10.87 0.80 -6.92
N LEU A 95 -11.88 1.66 -6.97
CA LEU A 95 -13.22 1.39 -6.43
C LEU A 95 -13.89 0.22 -7.16
N ILE A 96 -13.86 0.24 -8.49
CA ILE A 96 -14.43 -0.83 -9.32
C ILE A 96 -13.74 -2.16 -9.00
N SER A 97 -12.41 -2.19 -8.91
CA SER A 97 -11.67 -3.42 -8.58
C SER A 97 -12.07 -3.99 -7.20
N ALA A 98 -12.22 -3.12 -6.20
CA ALA A 98 -12.68 -3.50 -4.88
C ALA A 98 -14.12 -4.04 -4.90
N ALA A 99 -15.02 -3.34 -5.59
CA ALA A 99 -16.42 -3.75 -5.73
C ALA A 99 -16.56 -5.10 -6.47
N VAL A 100 -15.81 -5.29 -7.54
CA VAL A 100 -15.78 -6.57 -8.30
C VAL A 100 -15.30 -7.72 -7.41
N LEU A 101 -14.27 -7.52 -6.60
CA LEU A 101 -13.79 -8.56 -5.69
C LEU A 101 -14.83 -8.93 -4.63
N ILE A 102 -15.51 -7.96 -4.05
CA ILE A 102 -16.60 -8.20 -3.09
C ILE A 102 -17.73 -8.98 -3.77
N LEU A 103 -18.14 -8.55 -4.97
CA LEU A 103 -19.19 -9.21 -5.73
C LEU A 103 -18.81 -10.66 -6.06
N LEU A 104 -17.61 -10.92 -6.54
CA LEU A 104 -17.10 -12.25 -6.84
C LEU A 104 -17.06 -13.15 -5.58
N LEU A 105 -16.68 -12.58 -4.43
CA LEU A 105 -16.68 -13.27 -3.15
C LEU A 105 -18.11 -13.69 -2.74
N ILE A 106 -19.06 -12.77 -2.88
CA ILE A 106 -20.49 -13.04 -2.59
C ILE A 106 -21.03 -14.12 -3.52
N ILE A 107 -20.83 -13.97 -4.84
CA ILE A 107 -21.29 -14.92 -5.84
C ILE A 107 -20.71 -16.32 -5.55
N LYS A 108 -19.40 -16.40 -5.32
CA LYS A 108 -18.78 -17.70 -5.02
C LYS A 108 -19.33 -18.31 -3.74
N ASN A 109 -19.58 -17.51 -2.71
CA ASN A 109 -20.13 -18.00 -1.45
C ASN A 109 -21.56 -18.57 -1.59
N ILE A 110 -22.33 -18.12 -2.61
CA ILE A 110 -23.65 -18.70 -2.94
C ILE A 110 -23.52 -20.12 -3.50
N TYR A 111 -22.55 -20.34 -4.39
CA TYR A 111 -22.36 -21.64 -5.06
C TYR A 111 -21.50 -22.63 -4.25
N THR A 112 -20.46 -22.12 -3.60
CA THR A 112 -19.53 -22.91 -2.78
C THR A 112 -19.21 -22.13 -1.52
N LYS A 113 -19.49 -22.70 -0.34
CA LYS A 113 -19.15 -22.02 0.92
C LYS A 113 -17.67 -21.66 0.94
N VAL A 114 -17.39 -20.38 1.00
CA VAL A 114 -16.03 -19.85 1.15
C VAL A 114 -15.70 -19.83 2.64
N ASP A 115 -14.55 -20.36 3.02
CA ASP A 115 -14.09 -20.30 4.41
C ASP A 115 -13.65 -18.88 4.77
N LEU A 116 -14.56 -18.16 5.41
CA LEU A 116 -14.34 -16.79 5.89
C LEU A 116 -13.86 -16.74 7.35
N GLN A 117 -13.65 -17.89 8.03
CA GLN A 117 -13.31 -17.89 9.45
C GLN A 117 -12.01 -17.14 9.72
N HIS A 118 -11.01 -17.30 8.85
CA HIS A 118 -9.73 -16.61 8.98
C HIS A 118 -9.83 -15.08 8.76
N GLY A 119 -10.86 -14.62 8.05
CA GLY A 119 -11.18 -13.21 7.87
C GLY A 119 -11.86 -12.54 9.08
N LYS A 120 -12.34 -13.32 10.06
CA LYS A 120 -12.96 -12.80 11.27
C LYS A 120 -11.88 -12.45 12.30
N ASN A 121 -11.43 -11.19 12.29
CA ASN A 121 -10.36 -10.71 13.15
C ASN A 121 -10.64 -9.31 13.68
N SER A 122 -9.85 -8.85 14.65
CA SER A 122 -10.05 -7.54 15.27
C SER A 122 -9.84 -6.37 14.30
N MET A 123 -8.97 -6.52 13.30
CA MET A 123 -8.79 -5.49 12.27
C MET A 123 -10.08 -5.26 11.49
N LEU A 124 -10.79 -6.34 11.11
CA LEU A 124 -12.08 -6.24 10.44
C LEU A 124 -13.09 -5.46 11.29
N VAL A 125 -13.19 -5.78 12.58
CA VAL A 125 -14.13 -5.08 13.48
C VAL A 125 -13.80 -3.59 13.59
N ILE A 126 -12.53 -3.25 13.79
CA ILE A 126 -12.07 -1.86 13.89
C ILE A 126 -12.45 -1.08 12.62
N PHE A 127 -12.18 -1.64 11.44
CA PHE A 127 -12.46 -0.93 10.19
C PHE A 127 -13.92 -1.00 9.73
N LEU A 128 -14.71 -1.95 10.20
CA LEU A 128 -16.17 -1.89 10.03
C LEU A 128 -16.77 -0.74 10.84
N VAL A 129 -16.34 -0.55 12.09
CA VAL A 129 -16.78 0.59 12.92
C VAL A 129 -16.36 1.91 12.28
N TRP A 130 -15.11 2.01 11.84
CA TRP A 130 -14.62 3.17 11.10
C TRP A 130 -15.36 3.37 9.76
N GLY A 131 -15.67 2.30 9.04
CA GLY A 131 -16.44 2.34 7.81
C GLY A 131 -17.87 2.86 8.00
N VAL A 132 -18.52 2.50 9.10
CA VAL A 132 -19.85 3.05 9.48
C VAL A 132 -19.75 4.56 9.70
N PHE A 133 -18.71 5.06 10.37
CA PHE A 133 -18.48 6.49 10.50
C PHE A 133 -18.31 7.16 9.11
N CYS A 134 -17.46 6.57 8.23
CA CYS A 134 -17.26 7.09 6.88
C CYS A 134 -18.56 7.08 6.02
N LEU A 135 -19.44 6.09 6.22
CA LEU A 135 -20.75 6.07 5.59
C LEU A 135 -21.66 7.21 6.13
N GLY A 136 -21.58 7.50 7.42
CA GLY A 136 -22.30 8.63 8.03
C GLY A 136 -21.89 9.97 7.43
N GLU A 137 -20.64 10.11 6.98
CA GLU A 137 -20.14 11.34 6.33
C GLU A 137 -20.77 11.61 4.95
N ILE A 138 -21.51 10.67 4.35
CA ILE A 138 -22.36 10.96 3.18
C ILE A 138 -23.41 12.01 3.52
N GLY A 139 -23.89 12.05 4.77
CA GLY A 139 -24.82 13.05 5.29
C GLY A 139 -24.19 14.40 5.62
N ASN A 140 -22.90 14.58 5.45
CA ASN A 140 -22.23 15.87 5.66
C ASN A 140 -22.79 16.91 4.67
N PRO A 141 -23.25 18.12 5.14
CA PRO A 141 -23.87 19.12 4.27
C PRO A 141 -23.00 19.60 3.11
N ASN A 142 -21.69 19.47 3.24
CA ASN A 142 -20.70 19.84 2.23
C ASN A 142 -20.20 18.65 1.39
N ASN A 143 -20.75 17.45 1.60
CA ASN A 143 -20.32 16.24 0.87
C ASN A 143 -20.48 16.40 -0.64
N VAL A 144 -19.44 15.97 -1.37
CA VAL A 144 -19.47 15.78 -2.82
C VAL A 144 -19.33 14.28 -3.10
N GLN A 145 -20.39 13.69 -3.66
CA GLN A 145 -20.46 12.23 -3.83
C GLN A 145 -19.30 11.67 -4.65
N GLU A 146 -18.82 12.38 -5.67
CA GLU A 146 -17.65 11.94 -6.46
C GLU A 146 -16.37 11.90 -5.62
N ALA A 147 -16.12 12.93 -4.81
CA ALA A 147 -14.97 13.00 -3.92
C ALA A 147 -15.01 11.87 -2.89
N TRP A 148 -16.18 11.63 -2.29
CA TRP A 148 -16.41 10.56 -1.34
C TRP A 148 -16.17 9.18 -1.97
N ASN A 149 -16.75 8.90 -3.15
CA ASN A 149 -16.62 7.63 -3.87
C ASN A 149 -15.16 7.28 -4.17
N ILE A 150 -14.36 8.27 -4.55
CA ILE A 150 -12.94 8.06 -4.85
C ILE A 150 -12.14 7.82 -3.56
N SER A 151 -12.41 8.59 -2.52
CA SER A 151 -11.59 8.60 -1.32
C SER A 151 -11.92 7.47 -0.34
N ILE A 152 -13.17 6.98 -0.32
CA ILE A 152 -13.59 5.90 0.58
C ILE A 152 -12.77 4.61 0.41
N THR A 153 -12.16 4.39 -0.77
CA THR A 153 -11.33 3.23 -1.04
C THR A 153 -10.18 3.10 -0.05
N HIS A 154 -9.42 4.15 0.15
CA HIS A 154 -8.27 4.13 1.07
C HIS A 154 -8.66 4.46 2.52
N TYR A 155 -9.80 5.12 2.74
CA TYR A 155 -10.32 5.33 4.10
C TYR A 155 -10.85 4.03 4.73
N ALA A 156 -11.68 3.27 4.01
CA ALA A 156 -12.38 2.12 4.58
C ALA A 156 -12.30 0.83 3.75
N PHE A 157 -12.38 0.86 2.42
CA PHE A 157 -12.50 -0.37 1.64
C PHE A 157 -11.24 -1.21 1.64
N TYR A 158 -10.06 -0.62 1.41
CA TYR A 158 -8.81 -1.39 1.45
C TYR A 158 -8.51 -1.99 2.83
N PRO A 159 -8.67 -1.26 3.95
CA PRO A 159 -8.55 -1.87 5.27
C PRO A 159 -9.46 -3.08 5.47
N ILE A 160 -10.75 -2.96 5.10
CA ILE A 160 -11.73 -4.05 5.23
C ILE A 160 -11.37 -5.22 4.33
N LEU A 161 -11.06 -4.97 3.04
CA LEU A 161 -10.67 -6.00 2.09
C LEU A 161 -9.40 -6.74 2.55
N CYS A 162 -8.36 -6.02 2.99
CA CYS A 162 -7.14 -6.64 3.48
C CYS A 162 -7.40 -7.47 4.74
N ALA A 163 -8.25 -6.99 5.65
CA ALA A 163 -8.61 -7.74 6.86
C ALA A 163 -9.27 -9.10 6.55
N ILE A 164 -10.01 -9.20 5.45
CA ILE A 164 -10.67 -10.43 4.99
C ILE A 164 -9.73 -11.26 4.11
N LEU A 165 -9.21 -10.68 3.02
CA LEU A 165 -8.54 -11.43 1.96
C LEU A 165 -7.13 -11.91 2.37
N VAL A 166 -6.39 -11.13 3.16
CA VAL A 166 -5.03 -11.52 3.55
C VAL A 166 -5.01 -12.78 4.40
N PRO A 167 -5.78 -12.88 5.51
CA PRO A 167 -5.80 -14.10 6.31
C PRO A 167 -6.42 -15.31 5.58
N MET A 168 -7.29 -15.09 4.61
CA MET A 168 -7.83 -16.16 3.76
C MET A 168 -6.78 -16.73 2.80
N ALA A 169 -5.98 -15.85 2.20
CA ALA A 169 -4.99 -16.22 1.19
C ALA A 169 -3.69 -16.75 1.80
N ILE A 170 -3.25 -16.17 2.92
CA ILE A 170 -1.94 -16.38 3.49
C ILE A 170 -2.00 -17.47 4.57
N LYS A 171 -1.66 -18.69 4.18
CA LYS A 171 -1.73 -19.90 5.04
C LYS A 171 -0.37 -20.54 5.31
N LYS A 172 0.72 -20.03 4.73
CA LYS A 172 2.09 -20.54 4.87
C LYS A 172 3.10 -19.39 4.72
N ASN A 173 4.31 -19.57 5.25
CA ASN A 173 5.39 -18.59 5.11
C ASN A 173 5.71 -18.26 3.64
N SER A 174 5.69 -19.27 2.75
CA SER A 174 5.93 -19.07 1.32
C SER A 174 4.90 -18.12 0.67
N HIS A 175 3.67 -18.06 1.18
CA HIS A 175 2.67 -17.14 0.67
C HIS A 175 3.03 -15.67 1.00
N ILE A 176 3.61 -15.41 2.18
CA ILE A 176 4.12 -14.08 2.55
C ILE A 176 5.32 -13.72 1.66
N GLU A 177 6.20 -14.69 1.40
CA GLU A 177 7.37 -14.49 0.54
C GLU A 177 6.98 -14.12 -0.89
N TRP A 178 5.89 -14.67 -1.43
CA TRP A 178 5.34 -14.26 -2.72
C TRP A 178 4.90 -12.79 -2.74
N LEU A 179 4.30 -12.28 -1.66
CA LEU A 179 3.97 -10.85 -1.57
C LEU A 179 5.23 -9.98 -1.61
N TYR A 180 6.31 -10.40 -0.95
CA TYR A 180 7.58 -9.70 -1.03
C TYR A 180 8.20 -9.74 -2.43
N ILE A 181 8.10 -10.87 -3.13
CA ILE A 181 8.58 -10.99 -4.52
C ILE A 181 7.80 -10.01 -5.42
N ILE A 182 6.47 -10.00 -5.34
CA ILE A 182 5.62 -9.08 -6.11
C ILE A 182 6.02 -7.63 -5.82
N TRP A 183 6.19 -7.27 -4.56
CA TRP A 183 6.58 -5.92 -4.17
C TRP A 183 8.00 -5.57 -4.64
N SER A 184 8.96 -6.49 -4.55
CA SER A 184 10.33 -6.26 -5.02
C SER A 184 10.38 -6.01 -6.53
N ILE A 185 9.60 -6.75 -7.32
CA ILE A 185 9.47 -6.51 -8.78
C ILE A 185 8.95 -5.09 -9.04
N PHE A 186 7.93 -4.68 -8.31
CA PHE A 186 7.40 -3.31 -8.45
C PHE A 186 8.46 -2.25 -8.09
N ILE A 187 9.23 -2.46 -7.00
CA ILE A 187 10.34 -1.55 -6.62
C ILE A 187 11.37 -1.44 -7.75
N ILE A 188 11.74 -2.56 -8.39
CA ILE A 188 12.67 -2.56 -9.53
C ILE A 188 12.12 -1.70 -10.66
N ILE A 189 10.86 -1.92 -11.04
CA ILE A 189 10.21 -1.19 -12.13
C ILE A 189 10.18 0.31 -11.84
N VAL A 190 9.74 0.71 -10.65
CA VAL A 190 9.60 2.14 -10.33
C VAL A 190 10.94 2.82 -10.07
N ALA A 191 11.95 2.11 -9.56
CA ALA A 191 13.31 2.61 -9.45
C ALA A 191 13.93 2.87 -10.83
N THR A 192 13.76 1.91 -11.75
CA THR A 192 14.22 2.01 -13.14
C THR A 192 13.56 3.20 -13.86
N LYS A 193 12.25 3.37 -13.70
CA LYS A 193 11.56 4.54 -14.25
C LYS A 193 12.08 5.86 -13.66
N GLY A 194 12.32 5.92 -12.37
CA GLY A 194 12.92 7.10 -11.72
C GLY A 194 14.32 7.39 -12.25
N PHE A 195 15.13 6.35 -12.51
CA PHE A 195 16.43 6.47 -13.18
C PHE A 195 16.28 7.03 -14.60
N ILE A 196 15.33 6.53 -15.39
CA ILE A 196 15.03 7.01 -16.73
C ILE A 196 14.64 8.49 -16.70
N GLN A 197 13.72 8.89 -15.79
CA GLN A 197 13.34 10.30 -15.63
C GLN A 197 14.54 11.21 -15.34
N LYS A 198 15.46 10.74 -14.49
CA LYS A 198 16.66 11.51 -14.12
C LYS A 198 17.68 11.62 -15.24
N THR A 199 17.87 10.56 -16.04
CA THR A 199 18.95 10.46 -17.02
C THR A 199 18.51 10.93 -18.40
N TYR A 200 17.30 10.57 -18.82
CA TYR A 200 16.76 10.83 -20.15
C TYR A 200 15.65 11.89 -20.17
N GLY A 201 15.17 12.29 -18.99
CA GLY A 201 14.09 13.27 -18.87
C GLY A 201 12.70 12.65 -18.77
N PHE A 202 11.71 13.54 -18.80
CA PHE A 202 10.29 13.19 -18.67
C PHE A 202 9.69 12.83 -20.05
N ASN A 203 8.73 11.89 -20.07
CA ASN A 203 7.98 11.56 -21.28
C ASN A 203 6.95 12.67 -21.61
N ALA A 204 6.29 12.57 -22.78
CA ALA A 204 5.35 13.58 -23.27
C ALA A 204 4.18 13.82 -22.26
N LYS A 205 3.64 12.75 -21.66
CA LYS A 205 2.58 12.85 -20.66
C LYS A 205 3.07 13.52 -19.38
N GLU A 206 4.23 13.11 -18.87
CA GLU A 206 4.84 13.71 -17.67
C GLU A 206 5.15 15.19 -17.87
N MET A 207 5.60 15.58 -19.08
CA MET A 207 5.81 16.99 -19.46
C MET A 207 4.49 17.77 -19.48
N ASN A 208 3.43 17.17 -20.02
CA ASN A 208 2.09 17.76 -19.96
C ASN A 208 1.61 17.96 -18.52
N ASP A 209 1.75 16.94 -17.69
CA ASP A 209 1.38 16.99 -16.27
C ASP A 209 2.16 18.08 -15.51
N LEU A 210 3.45 18.20 -15.77
CA LEU A 210 4.31 19.19 -15.12
C LEU A 210 3.96 20.63 -15.56
N PHE A 211 3.91 20.89 -16.86
CA PHE A 211 3.90 22.26 -17.36
C PHE A 211 2.49 22.74 -17.76
N VAL A 212 1.62 21.87 -18.25
CA VAL A 212 0.25 22.23 -18.60
C VAL A 212 -0.69 22.12 -17.41
N LEU A 213 -0.63 21.00 -16.66
CA LEU A 213 -1.45 20.79 -15.46
C LEU A 213 -0.85 21.41 -14.18
N GLY A 214 0.29 22.13 -14.30
CA GLY A 214 0.86 22.94 -13.25
C GLY A 214 1.55 22.19 -12.08
N LYS A 215 1.81 20.88 -12.21
CA LYS A 215 2.51 20.10 -11.18
C LYS A 215 3.98 20.49 -11.03
N ALA A 216 4.56 21.26 -11.98
CA ALA A 216 5.93 21.75 -11.89
C ALA A 216 6.21 22.51 -10.59
N LYS A 217 5.24 23.24 -10.05
CA LYS A 217 5.36 23.99 -8.78
C LYS A 217 5.83 23.13 -7.60
N THR A 218 5.50 21.84 -7.59
CA THR A 218 5.83 20.91 -6.50
C THR A 218 6.98 19.97 -6.83
N HIS A 219 7.33 19.82 -8.12
CA HIS A 219 8.36 18.90 -8.60
C HIS A 219 9.64 19.61 -9.02
N ILE A 220 9.56 20.85 -9.50
CA ILE A 220 10.71 21.67 -9.87
C ILE A 220 10.80 22.79 -8.84
N ILE A 221 11.60 22.58 -7.81
CA ILE A 221 11.79 23.54 -6.71
C ILE A 221 13.19 24.13 -6.76
N TRP A 222 13.41 25.23 -6.05
CA TRP A 222 14.72 25.91 -6.02
C TRP A 222 15.89 24.97 -5.66
N SER A 223 15.62 23.93 -4.87
CA SER A 223 16.62 22.93 -4.47
C SER A 223 16.78 21.78 -5.47
N GLY A 224 16.20 21.85 -6.67
CA GLY A 224 16.32 20.89 -7.78
C GLY A 224 15.07 20.13 -8.11
N ILE A 225 15.20 19.17 -9.04
CA ILE A 225 14.09 18.37 -9.54
C ILE A 225 13.77 17.22 -8.57
N ARG A 226 12.49 16.98 -8.33
CA ARG A 226 11.97 15.87 -7.53
C ARG A 226 11.32 14.86 -8.47
N TYR A 227 11.95 13.71 -8.65
CA TYR A 227 11.44 12.65 -9.51
C TYR A 227 10.33 11.85 -8.81
N PHE A 228 9.32 11.44 -9.56
CA PHE A 228 8.11 10.80 -9.03
C PHE A 228 7.81 9.43 -9.64
N SER A 229 8.63 8.98 -10.63
CA SER A 229 8.44 7.70 -11.32
C SER A 229 7.03 7.59 -11.92
N TYR A 230 6.25 6.60 -11.54
CA TYR A 230 4.85 6.41 -11.93
C TYR A 230 3.84 6.91 -10.87
N PHE A 231 4.32 7.47 -9.77
CA PHE A 231 3.45 7.94 -8.69
C PHE A 231 2.83 9.30 -9.00
N THR A 232 1.77 9.62 -8.29
CA THR A 232 1.07 10.91 -8.40
C THR A 232 1.96 12.10 -8.08
N ASP A 233 2.92 11.90 -7.17
CA ASP A 233 3.88 12.90 -6.72
C ASP A 233 5.15 12.26 -6.13
N ALA A 234 6.17 13.08 -5.95
CA ALA A 234 7.47 12.66 -5.46
C ALA A 234 7.44 12.22 -3.98
N ALA A 235 6.49 12.68 -3.16
CA ALA A 235 6.40 12.27 -1.76
C ALA A 235 5.88 10.84 -1.64
N ASN A 236 4.84 10.49 -2.40
CA ASN A 236 4.32 9.13 -2.47
C ASN A 236 5.37 8.14 -3.00
N TYR A 237 6.10 8.52 -4.06
CA TYR A 237 7.22 7.72 -4.56
C TYR A 237 8.31 7.52 -3.51
N GLY A 238 8.80 8.62 -2.91
CA GLY A 238 9.89 8.57 -1.94
C GLY A 238 9.56 7.75 -0.70
N VAL A 239 8.34 7.89 -0.18
CA VAL A 239 7.88 7.12 1.00
C VAL A 239 7.67 5.64 0.66
N HIS A 240 7.13 5.32 -0.53
CA HIS A 240 7.03 3.93 -0.99
C HIS A 240 8.41 3.26 -1.07
N MET A 241 9.38 3.97 -1.66
CA MET A 241 10.76 3.47 -1.76
C MET A 241 11.41 3.31 -0.39
N ALA A 242 11.17 4.25 0.54
CA ALA A 242 11.66 4.15 1.92
C ALA A 242 11.06 2.95 2.66
N MET A 243 9.76 2.65 2.46
CA MET A 243 9.13 1.43 2.99
C MET A 243 9.83 0.18 2.44
N GLY A 244 10.02 0.11 1.12
CA GLY A 244 10.72 -0.99 0.47
C GLY A 244 12.14 -1.16 1.01
N ALA A 245 12.93 -0.08 1.08
CA ALA A 245 14.28 -0.12 1.64
C ALA A 245 14.28 -0.71 3.06
N THR A 246 13.36 -0.26 3.90
CA THR A 246 13.24 -0.69 5.29
C THR A 246 12.85 -2.16 5.41
N VAL A 247 11.83 -2.59 4.67
CA VAL A 247 11.35 -3.98 4.68
C VAL A 247 12.46 -4.93 4.22
N PHE A 248 13.06 -4.67 3.07
CA PHE A 248 14.07 -5.57 2.51
C PHE A 248 15.38 -5.54 3.31
N ALA A 249 15.72 -4.44 4.00
CA ALA A 249 16.82 -4.41 4.95
C ALA A 249 16.57 -5.35 6.15
N LEU A 250 15.37 -5.30 6.74
CA LEU A 250 15.01 -6.20 7.83
C LEU A 250 14.89 -7.65 7.37
N LEU A 251 14.36 -7.93 6.17
CA LEU A 251 14.36 -9.28 5.60
C LEU A 251 15.77 -9.81 5.36
N SER A 252 16.68 -8.96 4.90
CA SER A 252 18.11 -9.31 4.77
C SER A 252 18.74 -9.69 6.13
N TYR A 253 18.38 -8.95 7.19
CA TYR A 253 18.84 -9.26 8.55
C TYR A 253 18.36 -10.64 9.03
N TYR A 254 17.08 -10.98 8.77
CA TYR A 254 16.51 -12.26 9.19
C TYR A 254 16.86 -13.43 8.25
N SER A 255 17.34 -13.18 7.03
CA SER A 255 17.64 -14.21 6.06
C SER A 255 18.92 -15.00 6.45
N LYS A 256 18.81 -16.34 6.43
CA LYS A 256 19.96 -17.25 6.60
C LYS A 256 20.64 -17.60 5.26
N ASN A 257 19.89 -17.54 4.16
CA ASN A 257 20.41 -17.86 2.83
C ASN A 257 21.17 -16.65 2.26
N TYR A 258 22.44 -16.85 1.90
CA TYR A 258 23.32 -15.79 1.41
C TYR A 258 22.84 -15.19 0.08
N LEU A 259 22.36 -16.00 -0.85
CA LEU A 259 21.85 -15.51 -2.14
C LEU A 259 20.59 -14.65 -1.97
N VAL A 260 19.67 -15.09 -1.11
CA VAL A 260 18.47 -14.32 -0.76
C VAL A 260 18.83 -13.00 -0.07
N LYS A 261 19.85 -13.04 0.79
CA LYS A 261 20.37 -11.83 1.45
C LYS A 261 20.92 -10.82 0.46
N ILE A 262 21.73 -11.28 -0.51
CA ILE A 262 22.26 -10.41 -1.58
C ILE A 262 21.10 -9.83 -2.40
N TYR A 263 20.13 -10.65 -2.80
CA TYR A 263 18.96 -10.18 -3.53
C TYR A 263 18.24 -9.06 -2.77
N TYR A 264 17.96 -9.24 -1.47
CA TYR A 264 17.31 -8.21 -0.67
C TYR A 264 18.17 -6.93 -0.56
N LEU A 265 19.48 -7.06 -0.43
CA LEU A 265 20.37 -5.89 -0.40
C LEU A 265 20.42 -5.14 -1.73
N LEU A 266 20.29 -5.82 -2.87
CA LEU A 266 20.14 -5.16 -4.17
C LEU A 266 18.84 -4.35 -4.24
N ILE A 267 17.72 -4.93 -3.78
CA ILE A 267 16.45 -4.20 -3.70
C ILE A 267 16.56 -2.99 -2.76
N VAL A 268 17.24 -3.13 -1.62
CA VAL A 268 17.51 -2.00 -0.70
C VAL A 268 18.29 -0.89 -1.41
N GLY A 269 19.32 -1.23 -2.17
CA GLY A 269 20.09 -0.23 -2.94
C GLY A 269 19.24 0.54 -3.93
N MET A 270 18.43 -0.18 -4.73
CA MET A 270 17.49 0.43 -5.68
C MET A 270 16.44 1.30 -4.98
N ALA A 271 15.92 0.84 -3.84
CA ALA A 271 14.94 1.55 -3.06
C ALA A 271 15.52 2.83 -2.43
N ILE A 272 16.71 2.79 -1.87
CA ILE A 272 17.44 3.98 -1.35
C ILE A 272 17.72 4.96 -2.48
N TYR A 273 18.12 4.48 -3.65
CA TYR A 273 18.32 5.35 -4.81
C TYR A 273 17.03 6.08 -5.19
N GLY A 274 15.90 5.36 -5.34
CA GLY A 274 14.60 5.96 -5.65
C GLY A 274 14.13 6.94 -4.56
N MET A 275 14.28 6.58 -3.28
CA MET A 275 14.02 7.47 -2.16
C MET A 275 14.84 8.76 -2.28
N GLY A 276 16.12 8.64 -2.62
CA GLY A 276 17.04 9.80 -2.79
C GLY A 276 16.55 10.74 -3.87
N ILE A 277 16.37 10.25 -5.10
CA ILE A 277 16.01 11.11 -6.25
C ILE A 277 14.61 11.72 -6.13
N SER A 278 13.73 11.17 -5.28
CA SER A 278 12.44 11.79 -4.96
C SER A 278 12.59 13.15 -4.26
N GLY A 279 13.72 13.39 -3.60
CA GLY A 279 13.98 14.60 -2.81
C GLY A 279 12.99 14.78 -1.66
N THR A 280 12.32 13.70 -1.21
CA THR A 280 11.28 13.75 -0.18
C THR A 280 11.89 13.57 1.19
N ARG A 281 11.93 14.65 1.96
CA ARG A 281 12.55 14.68 3.30
C ARG A 281 11.86 13.79 4.32
N SER A 282 10.53 13.75 4.29
CA SER A 282 9.76 12.89 5.22
C SER A 282 9.99 11.39 5.00
N ALA A 283 10.49 10.98 3.83
CA ALA A 283 10.82 9.58 3.55
C ALA A 283 11.85 9.02 4.53
N ILE A 284 12.75 9.87 5.09
CA ILE A 284 13.70 9.46 6.13
C ILE A 284 13.01 9.05 7.44
N GLY A 285 11.80 9.55 7.68
CA GLY A 285 10.98 9.17 8.83
C GLY A 285 10.59 7.69 8.81
N VAL A 286 10.53 7.06 7.63
CA VAL A 286 10.18 5.64 7.50
C VAL A 286 11.22 4.73 8.18
N PRO A 287 12.50 4.74 7.81
CA PRO A 287 13.49 3.92 8.50
C PRO A 287 13.66 4.32 9.97
N LEU A 288 13.54 5.60 10.35
CA LEU A 288 13.62 6.02 11.75
C LEU A 288 12.50 5.43 12.60
N GLY A 289 11.26 5.57 12.19
CA GLY A 289 10.10 5.01 12.90
C GLY A 289 10.11 3.48 12.91
N ALA A 290 10.55 2.87 11.81
CA ALA A 290 10.68 1.42 11.72
C ALA A 290 11.74 0.86 12.67
N ILE A 291 12.92 1.49 12.76
CA ILE A 291 13.98 1.08 13.69
C ILE A 291 13.49 1.25 15.14
N ALA A 292 12.79 2.33 15.45
CA ALA A 292 12.23 2.55 16.78
C ALA A 292 11.28 1.41 17.19
N LEU A 293 10.34 1.03 16.31
CA LEU A 293 9.46 -0.11 16.59
C LEU A 293 10.22 -1.44 16.60
N PHE A 294 11.22 -1.62 15.73
CA PHE A 294 12.05 -2.82 15.72
C PHE A 294 12.76 -3.04 17.06
N ILE A 295 13.32 -1.97 17.66
CA ILE A 295 13.94 -2.01 18.99
C ILE A 295 12.92 -2.49 20.03
N LEU A 296 11.70 -1.94 20.02
CA LEU A 296 10.63 -2.31 20.95
C LEU A 296 10.16 -3.77 20.78
N LEU A 297 10.10 -4.26 19.56
CA LEU A 297 9.69 -5.64 19.24
C LEU A 297 10.81 -6.67 19.43
N SER A 298 12.05 -6.23 19.52
CA SER A 298 13.20 -7.13 19.63
C SER A 298 13.32 -7.70 21.04
N LYS A 299 13.01 -9.01 21.18
CA LYS A 299 13.27 -9.76 22.43
C LYS A 299 14.72 -10.27 22.52
N ASN A 300 15.48 -10.14 21.43
CA ASN A 300 16.86 -10.61 21.36
C ASN A 300 17.83 -9.44 21.57
N LYS A 301 18.81 -9.63 22.48
CA LYS A 301 19.85 -8.65 22.77
C LYS A 301 20.56 -8.16 21.48
N ASN A 302 20.86 -9.07 20.55
CA ASN A 302 21.52 -8.71 19.29
C ASN A 302 20.65 -7.82 18.41
N GLY A 303 19.36 -8.11 18.28
CA GLY A 303 18.42 -7.27 17.53
C GLY A 303 18.26 -5.88 18.15
N PHE A 304 18.18 -5.79 19.49
CA PHE A 304 18.16 -4.52 20.21
C PHE A 304 19.43 -3.69 19.94
N ILE A 305 20.61 -4.31 20.04
CA ILE A 305 21.89 -3.62 19.79
C ILE A 305 21.99 -3.17 18.35
N VAL A 306 21.63 -4.02 17.37
CA VAL A 306 21.67 -3.66 15.94
C VAL A 306 20.71 -2.51 15.66
N GLY A 307 19.49 -2.53 16.20
CA GLY A 307 18.52 -1.46 16.05
C GLY A 307 19.01 -0.14 16.64
N LEU A 308 19.48 -0.18 17.90
CA LEU A 308 19.99 1.00 18.59
C LEU A 308 21.21 1.59 17.85
N PHE A 309 22.16 0.75 17.44
CA PHE A 309 23.35 1.18 16.69
C PHE A 309 22.97 1.79 15.35
N SER A 310 22.01 1.19 14.61
CA SER A 310 21.50 1.73 13.35
C SER A 310 20.84 3.10 13.54
N LEU A 311 20.04 3.27 14.59
CA LEU A 311 19.41 4.55 14.92
C LEU A 311 20.42 5.63 15.24
N VAL A 312 21.42 5.30 16.09
CA VAL A 312 22.50 6.21 16.48
C VAL A 312 23.33 6.63 15.26
N ILE A 313 23.79 5.65 14.44
CA ILE A 313 24.56 5.96 13.23
C ILE A 313 23.76 6.84 12.28
N MET A 314 22.51 6.53 12.03
CA MET A 314 21.68 7.29 11.12
C MET A 314 21.48 8.73 11.61
N THR A 315 21.23 8.91 12.91
CA THR A 315 21.10 10.23 13.52
C THR A 315 22.43 10.99 13.47
N LEU A 316 23.54 10.36 13.82
CA LEU A 316 24.88 10.97 13.76
C LEU A 316 25.23 11.38 12.32
N PHE A 317 24.99 10.51 11.35
CA PHE A 317 25.27 10.80 9.94
C PHE A 317 24.50 12.03 9.45
N PHE A 318 23.19 12.10 9.67
CA PHE A 318 22.38 13.19 9.15
C PHE A 318 22.47 14.47 9.99
N ARG A 319 22.66 14.38 11.31
CA ARG A 319 22.68 15.54 12.20
C ARG A 319 24.06 16.16 12.39
N PHE A 320 25.11 15.33 12.45
CA PHE A 320 26.43 15.79 12.92
C PHE A 320 27.57 15.67 11.90
N THR A 321 27.31 15.08 10.70
CA THR A 321 28.35 15.00 9.67
C THR A 321 28.02 15.86 8.47
N THR A 322 29.02 16.21 7.67
CA THR A 322 28.87 16.89 6.37
C THR A 322 29.13 15.95 5.20
N ILE A 323 29.36 14.64 5.48
CA ILE A 323 29.65 13.62 4.47
C ILE A 323 28.50 13.56 3.47
N GLY A 324 28.83 13.68 2.18
CA GLY A 324 27.85 13.63 1.09
C GLY A 324 27.12 14.95 0.84
N ASN A 325 27.50 16.08 1.43
CA ASN A 325 26.87 17.39 1.17
C ASN A 325 27.01 17.87 -0.28
N SER A 326 27.97 17.34 -1.05
CA SER A 326 28.06 17.57 -2.49
C SER A 326 26.86 16.95 -3.25
N ASN A 327 26.26 15.90 -2.68
CA ASN A 327 25.06 15.28 -3.24
C ASN A 327 23.80 16.02 -2.78
N GLU A 328 23.07 16.58 -3.72
CA GLU A 328 21.84 17.34 -3.48
C GLU A 328 20.80 16.54 -2.68
N TYR A 329 20.64 15.24 -2.95
CA TYR A 329 19.63 14.41 -2.30
C TYR A 329 19.98 14.10 -0.84
N ILE A 330 21.25 13.85 -0.54
CA ILE A 330 21.71 13.68 0.85
C ILE A 330 21.54 14.98 1.62
N ARG A 331 21.85 16.12 1.00
CA ARG A 331 21.65 17.44 1.60
C ARG A 331 20.17 17.71 1.90
N LYS A 332 19.26 17.38 0.97
CA LYS A 332 17.81 17.47 1.19
C LYS A 332 17.32 16.58 2.33
N MET A 333 17.79 15.34 2.43
CA MET A 333 17.43 14.45 3.54
C MET A 333 17.95 14.96 4.87
N ARG A 334 19.16 15.53 4.87
CA ARG A 334 19.76 16.14 6.07
C ARG A 334 18.95 17.30 6.60
N SER A 335 18.34 18.12 5.74
CA SER A 335 17.52 19.26 6.18
C SER A 335 16.29 18.84 7.00
N ALA A 336 15.85 17.58 6.92
CA ALA A 336 14.79 17.06 7.79
C ALA A 336 15.17 17.08 9.29
N PHE A 337 16.47 17.06 9.62
CA PHE A 337 16.98 17.14 10.99
C PHE A 337 17.17 18.56 11.49
N TYR A 338 16.88 19.56 10.65
CA TYR A 338 16.98 21.00 10.93
C TYR A 338 15.66 21.71 10.57
N ALA A 339 14.53 21.11 10.93
CA ALA A 339 13.19 21.54 10.52
C ALA A 339 12.90 23.02 10.89
N GLU A 340 13.43 23.50 12.01
CA GLU A 340 13.24 24.89 12.47
C GLU A 340 13.82 25.95 11.50
N GLN A 341 14.84 25.58 10.72
CA GLN A 341 15.51 26.44 9.74
C GLN A 341 14.92 26.28 8.32
N ASP A 342 13.85 25.53 8.19
CA ASP A 342 13.25 25.17 6.90
C ASP A 342 11.98 25.98 6.63
N ASP A 343 12.03 26.86 5.65
CA ASP A 343 10.91 27.73 5.26
C ASP A 343 9.64 26.93 4.96
N SER A 344 9.76 25.77 4.29
CA SER A 344 8.58 24.96 4.00
C SER A 344 8.00 24.26 5.23
N TYR A 345 8.77 24.03 6.26
CA TYR A 345 8.25 23.58 7.55
C TYR A 345 7.49 24.71 8.26
N GLN A 346 8.02 25.92 8.25
CA GLN A 346 7.37 27.09 8.85
C GLN A 346 6.03 27.38 8.18
N VAL A 347 5.96 27.33 6.85
CA VAL A 347 4.70 27.47 6.09
C VAL A 347 3.66 26.42 6.52
N ARG A 348 4.07 25.16 6.72
CA ARG A 348 3.17 24.10 7.20
C ARG A 348 2.66 24.37 8.62
N VAL A 349 3.52 24.85 9.50
CA VAL A 349 3.11 25.21 10.88
C VAL A 349 2.08 26.36 10.84
N GLU A 350 2.31 27.36 10.00
CA GLU A 350 1.37 28.47 9.82
C GLU A 350 0.06 28.00 9.22
N ASN A 351 0.09 27.17 8.16
CA ASN A 351 -1.11 26.59 7.57
C ASN A 351 -1.93 25.80 8.60
N ARG A 352 -1.27 24.98 9.44
CA ARG A 352 -1.96 24.23 10.51
C ARG A 352 -2.65 25.16 11.52
N LYS A 353 -2.03 26.29 11.88
CA LYS A 353 -2.68 27.28 12.77
C LYS A 353 -3.92 27.89 12.12
N LYS A 354 -3.84 28.24 10.83
CA LYS A 354 -4.98 28.79 10.07
C LYS A 354 -6.08 27.76 9.90
N ILE A 355 -5.72 26.51 9.56
CA ILE A 355 -6.67 25.38 9.49
C ILE A 355 -7.35 25.16 10.83
N SER A 356 -6.61 25.15 11.94
CA SER A 356 -7.19 24.92 13.27
C SER A 356 -8.24 25.96 13.65
N ALA A 357 -8.05 27.22 13.28
CA ALA A 357 -9.02 28.28 13.54
C ALA A 357 -10.36 28.06 12.80
N LEU A 358 -10.31 27.53 11.57
CA LEU A 358 -11.51 27.20 10.79
C LEU A 358 -12.18 25.91 11.25
N MET A 359 -11.39 24.92 11.67
CA MET A 359 -11.89 23.61 12.05
C MET A 359 -12.63 23.56 13.40
N VAL A 360 -12.53 24.62 14.23
CA VAL A 360 -13.29 24.75 15.49
C VAL A 360 -14.80 24.62 15.25
N TYR A 361 -15.28 25.15 14.13
CA TYR A 361 -16.70 25.14 13.77
C TYR A 361 -17.12 23.93 12.92
N LYS A 362 -16.21 22.99 12.66
CA LYS A 362 -16.42 21.85 11.76
C LYS A 362 -16.05 20.52 12.46
N PRO A 363 -16.82 20.09 13.48
CA PRO A 363 -16.50 18.87 14.24
C PRO A 363 -16.51 17.59 13.37
N PHE A 364 -17.27 17.56 12.28
CA PHE A 364 -17.33 16.48 11.25
C PHE A 364 -16.59 16.83 9.96
N GLY A 365 -15.82 17.94 9.93
CA GLY A 365 -15.02 18.34 8.79
C GLY A 365 -15.78 18.94 7.62
N TYR A 366 -15.10 18.96 6.48
CA TYR A 366 -15.63 19.50 5.21
C TYR A 366 -16.23 18.41 4.31
N GLY A 367 -16.07 17.13 4.66
CA GLY A 367 -16.50 15.98 3.87
C GLY A 367 -15.33 15.19 3.28
N ILE A 368 -15.48 13.87 3.22
CA ILE A 368 -14.41 12.94 2.82
C ILE A 368 -13.96 13.22 1.38
N GLY A 369 -12.65 13.39 1.21
CA GLY A 369 -11.99 13.56 -0.08
C GLY A 369 -11.92 14.99 -0.59
N LEU A 370 -12.29 15.98 0.23
CA LEU A 370 -12.30 17.40 -0.16
C LEU A 370 -11.03 18.15 0.28
N ALA A 371 -10.24 17.60 1.19
CA ALA A 371 -9.01 18.23 1.64
C ALA A 371 -8.06 18.52 0.47
N GLY A 372 -7.79 19.81 0.19
CA GLY A 372 -6.90 20.25 -0.88
C GLY A 372 -7.37 19.95 -2.31
N LYS A 373 -8.64 19.63 -2.53
CA LYS A 373 -9.20 19.23 -3.84
C LYS A 373 -10.40 20.10 -4.28
N ALA A 374 -10.53 21.28 -3.74
CA ALA A 374 -11.65 22.18 -4.04
C ALA A 374 -11.77 22.51 -5.53
N ASP A 375 -10.66 22.76 -6.20
CA ASP A 375 -10.63 23.10 -7.64
C ASP A 375 -11.14 21.95 -8.53
N ARG A 376 -11.10 20.73 -8.02
CA ARG A 376 -11.58 19.55 -8.75
C ARG A 376 -13.06 19.27 -8.53
N PHE A 377 -13.53 19.39 -7.28
CA PHE A 377 -14.84 18.88 -6.88
C PHE A 377 -15.87 19.97 -6.60
N HIS A 378 -15.45 21.25 -6.57
CA HIS A 378 -16.30 22.41 -6.36
C HIS A 378 -17.31 22.28 -5.21
N PRO A 379 -16.86 21.95 -3.96
CA PRO A 379 -17.75 21.86 -2.82
C PRO A 379 -18.36 23.22 -2.46
N LYS A 380 -19.46 23.22 -1.69
CA LYS A 380 -20.11 24.47 -1.23
C LYS A 380 -19.18 25.32 -0.36
N GLU A 381 -18.44 24.67 0.51
CA GLU A 381 -17.44 25.30 1.38
C GLU A 381 -16.05 24.71 1.11
N VAL A 382 -15.07 25.55 1.02
CA VAL A 382 -13.70 25.22 0.65
C VAL A 382 -12.76 25.49 1.81
N MET A 383 -11.87 24.53 2.14
CA MET A 383 -10.72 24.79 2.98
C MET A 383 -9.66 25.55 2.15
N PRO A 384 -9.37 26.83 2.46
CA PRO A 384 -8.47 27.65 1.62
C PRO A 384 -6.99 27.30 1.79
N TYR A 385 -6.65 26.47 2.77
CA TYR A 385 -5.26 26.11 3.09
C TYR A 385 -4.99 24.64 2.74
N PRO A 386 -3.83 24.32 2.13
CA PRO A 386 -3.48 22.93 1.81
C PRO A 386 -3.21 22.12 3.08
N PRO A 387 -3.61 20.83 3.11
CA PRO A 387 -3.46 19.99 4.30
C PRO A 387 -2.01 19.66 4.65
N ASP A 388 -1.12 19.61 3.66
CA ASP A 388 0.32 19.30 3.78
C ASP A 388 0.70 17.97 4.45
N SER A 389 -0.26 17.25 5.07
CA SER A 389 -0.06 15.92 5.66
C SER A 389 -1.33 15.09 5.66
N TRP A 390 -1.17 13.75 5.66
CA TRP A 390 -2.31 12.84 5.67
C TRP A 390 -3.21 13.01 6.90
N LEU A 391 -2.63 13.18 8.10
CA LEU A 391 -3.45 13.37 9.30
C LEU A 391 -4.22 14.71 9.27
N VAL A 392 -3.66 15.75 8.66
CA VAL A 392 -4.38 17.00 8.46
C VAL A 392 -5.46 16.83 7.39
N SER A 393 -5.22 16.03 6.33
CA SER A 393 -6.25 15.68 5.35
C SER A 393 -7.43 14.96 6.02
N VAL A 394 -7.15 13.95 6.87
CA VAL A 394 -8.19 13.26 7.65
C VAL A 394 -8.94 14.25 8.55
N TRP A 395 -8.24 15.18 9.20
CA TRP A 395 -8.87 16.19 10.03
C TRP A 395 -9.79 17.12 9.25
N ILE A 396 -9.35 17.63 8.11
CA ILE A 396 -10.17 18.48 7.24
C ILE A 396 -11.38 17.70 6.73
N ASP A 397 -11.18 16.48 6.28
CA ASP A 397 -12.23 15.65 5.68
C ASP A 397 -13.30 15.23 6.70
N THR A 398 -12.89 14.83 7.92
CA THR A 398 -13.76 14.14 8.89
C THR A 398 -13.90 14.87 10.24
N GLY A 399 -13.32 16.06 10.35
CA GLY A 399 -13.32 16.85 11.58
C GLY A 399 -12.46 16.25 12.69
N VAL A 400 -12.55 16.87 13.87
CA VAL A 400 -11.83 16.41 15.06
C VAL A 400 -12.33 15.04 15.52
N ILE A 401 -13.62 14.76 15.37
CA ILE A 401 -14.22 13.48 15.76
C ILE A 401 -13.64 12.36 14.90
N GLY A 402 -13.65 12.51 13.58
CA GLY A 402 -13.07 11.50 12.69
C GLY A 402 -11.56 11.34 12.85
N LEU A 403 -10.81 12.43 13.04
CA LEU A 403 -9.37 12.36 13.30
C LEU A 403 -9.06 11.54 14.56
N VAL A 404 -9.77 11.80 15.67
CA VAL A 404 -9.57 11.06 16.93
C VAL A 404 -9.91 9.59 16.76
N CYS A 405 -11.06 9.27 16.12
CA CYS A 405 -11.44 7.89 15.81
C CYS A 405 -10.39 7.20 14.92
N TYR A 406 -9.89 7.88 13.90
CA TYR A 406 -8.85 7.35 13.00
C TYR A 406 -7.55 7.03 13.74
N ILE A 407 -7.07 7.96 14.58
CA ILE A 407 -5.85 7.77 15.38
C ILE A 407 -6.04 6.61 16.37
N ILE A 408 -7.14 6.57 17.11
CA ILE A 408 -7.44 5.50 18.07
C ILE A 408 -7.50 4.14 17.35
N ALA A 409 -8.19 4.05 16.22
CA ALA A 409 -8.30 2.83 15.44
C ALA A 409 -6.93 2.28 15.04
N HIS A 410 -6.04 3.11 14.51
CA HIS A 410 -4.70 2.69 14.12
C HIS A 410 -3.79 2.40 15.31
N PHE A 411 -3.90 3.16 16.40
CA PHE A 411 -3.14 2.92 17.62
C PHE A 411 -3.49 1.56 18.25
N ILE A 412 -4.79 1.25 18.36
CA ILE A 412 -5.27 -0.07 18.83
C ILE A 412 -4.76 -1.17 17.89
N LEU A 413 -4.81 -0.95 16.57
CA LEU A 413 -4.32 -1.92 15.59
C LEU A 413 -2.82 -2.20 15.74
N PHE A 414 -2.01 -1.16 15.94
CA PHE A 414 -0.58 -1.32 16.22
C PHE A 414 -0.32 -2.10 17.51
N ILE A 415 -1.04 -1.81 18.57
CA ILE A 415 -0.92 -2.54 19.85
C ILE A 415 -1.27 -4.03 19.66
N ILE A 416 -2.36 -4.33 18.97
CA ILE A 416 -2.78 -5.72 18.70
C ILE A 416 -1.73 -6.44 17.88
N CYS A 417 -1.23 -5.84 16.79
CA CYS A 417 -0.20 -6.42 15.95
C CYS A 417 1.13 -6.64 16.71
N ALA A 418 1.56 -5.65 17.49
CA ALA A 418 2.74 -5.78 18.35
C ALA A 418 2.56 -6.90 19.39
N TRP A 419 1.40 -6.97 20.02
CA TRP A 419 1.05 -8.05 20.96
C TRP A 419 1.13 -9.42 20.28
N ILE A 420 0.57 -9.57 19.08
CA ILE A 420 0.63 -10.82 18.30
C ILE A 420 2.09 -11.21 18.07
N LEU A 421 2.93 -10.30 17.58
CA LEU A 421 4.34 -10.58 17.30
C LEU A 421 5.15 -10.91 18.56
N LEU A 422 4.84 -10.25 19.68
CA LEU A 422 5.58 -10.45 20.93
C LEU A 422 5.19 -11.75 21.63
N PHE A 423 3.91 -12.11 21.63
CA PHE A 423 3.38 -13.15 22.54
C PHE A 423 2.72 -14.33 21.84
N LYS A 424 2.27 -14.19 20.58
CA LYS A 424 1.57 -15.27 19.87
C LYS A 424 2.47 -16.00 18.86
N ILE A 425 3.39 -15.30 18.20
CA ILE A 425 4.24 -15.90 17.16
C ILE A 425 5.51 -16.46 17.80
N LYS A 426 5.69 -17.79 17.69
CA LYS A 426 6.86 -18.54 18.19
C LYS A 426 7.88 -18.79 17.10
N ASN A 427 7.45 -19.11 15.89
CA ASN A 427 8.35 -19.41 14.77
C ASN A 427 9.15 -18.19 14.37
N GLN A 428 10.48 -18.26 14.45
CA GLN A 428 11.38 -17.12 14.24
C GLN A 428 11.40 -16.60 12.80
N ARG A 429 11.24 -17.49 11.79
CA ARG A 429 11.18 -17.09 10.39
C ARG A 429 9.91 -16.27 10.12
N LEU A 430 8.76 -16.80 10.55
CA LEU A 430 7.48 -16.11 10.43
C LEU A 430 7.52 -14.75 11.14
N LYS A 431 8.05 -14.74 12.37
CA LYS A 431 8.20 -13.52 13.17
C LYS A 431 9.02 -12.46 12.42
N GLY A 432 10.14 -12.86 11.82
CA GLY A 432 10.97 -11.95 11.02
C GLY A 432 10.22 -11.35 9.82
N LEU A 433 9.48 -12.17 9.06
CA LEU A 433 8.67 -11.73 7.94
C LEU A 433 7.63 -10.69 8.37
N LEU A 434 6.87 -10.98 9.43
CA LEU A 434 5.82 -10.07 9.91
C LEU A 434 6.39 -8.78 10.52
N THR A 435 7.48 -8.89 11.30
CA THR A 435 8.15 -7.74 11.93
C THR A 435 8.65 -6.75 10.89
N ALA A 436 9.24 -7.22 9.78
CA ALA A 436 9.74 -6.36 8.72
C ALA A 436 8.65 -5.43 8.17
N TRP A 437 7.47 -5.97 7.92
CA TRP A 437 6.35 -5.18 7.38
C TRP A 437 5.74 -4.25 8.42
N LEU A 438 5.49 -4.74 9.65
CA LEU A 438 4.90 -3.92 10.71
C LEU A 438 5.79 -2.73 11.09
N CYS A 439 7.12 -2.94 11.15
CA CYS A 439 8.07 -1.87 11.38
C CYS A 439 8.02 -0.80 10.28
N ALA A 440 7.96 -1.22 9.01
CA ALA A 440 7.82 -0.28 7.90
C ALA A 440 6.50 0.51 7.98
N ASN A 441 5.39 -0.13 8.41
CA ASN A 441 4.12 0.57 8.64
C ASN A 441 4.27 1.65 9.73
N ALA A 442 4.96 1.37 10.84
CA ALA A 442 5.19 2.39 11.87
C ALA A 442 5.96 3.59 11.31
N GLY A 443 7.02 3.33 10.56
CA GLY A 443 7.77 4.38 9.87
C GLY A 443 6.93 5.14 8.84
N TYR A 444 6.06 4.44 8.14
CA TYR A 444 5.13 5.06 7.20
C TYR A 444 4.22 6.10 7.86
N PHE A 445 3.67 5.80 9.04
CA PHE A 445 2.85 6.76 9.78
C PHE A 445 3.65 7.97 10.27
N VAL A 446 4.95 7.82 10.54
CA VAL A 446 5.83 8.96 10.79
C VAL A 446 5.94 9.85 9.55
N ALA A 447 6.10 9.26 8.37
CA ALA A 447 6.12 10.02 7.11
C ALA A 447 4.74 10.66 6.78
N ALA A 448 3.64 9.96 7.08
CA ALA A 448 2.26 10.43 6.89
C ALA A 448 1.90 11.65 7.78
N TYR A 449 2.56 11.80 8.91
CA TYR A 449 2.46 13.03 9.72
C TYR A 449 3.01 14.27 8.99
N ALA A 450 3.99 14.08 8.12
CA ALA A 450 4.66 15.17 7.42
C ALA A 450 4.21 15.37 5.96
N ASN A 451 3.56 14.38 5.33
CA ASN A 451 3.08 14.46 3.94
C ASN A 451 1.77 13.68 3.76
N ASP A 452 0.99 14.06 2.75
CA ASP A 452 -0.19 13.31 2.32
C ASP A 452 0.22 12.13 1.43
N VAL A 453 0.46 10.97 2.05
CA VAL A 453 1.03 9.80 1.39
C VAL A 453 0.14 8.54 1.43
N MET A 454 -1.00 8.56 2.15
CA MET A 454 -1.95 7.43 2.20
C MET A 454 -2.76 7.29 0.91
N GLN A 455 -2.09 7.54 -0.19
CA GLN A 455 -2.65 7.42 -1.50
C GLN A 455 -2.24 6.07 -2.12
N TYR A 456 -2.73 5.86 -3.24
CA TYR A 456 -2.52 4.75 -4.13
C TYR A 456 -1.06 4.67 -4.64
N PRO A 457 -0.36 3.54 -4.60
CA PRO A 457 -0.77 2.23 -4.07
C PRO A 457 -0.40 2.00 -2.60
N ASN A 458 0.11 3.01 -1.90
CA ASN A 458 0.67 2.85 -0.56
C ASN A 458 -0.33 2.31 0.46
N SER A 459 -1.59 2.74 0.38
CA SER A 459 -2.63 2.35 1.32
C SER A 459 -2.83 0.82 1.38
N ILE A 460 -2.90 0.13 0.23
CA ILE A 460 -3.09 -1.32 0.23
C ILE A 460 -1.87 -2.06 0.81
N ILE A 461 -0.65 -1.55 0.57
CA ILE A 461 0.58 -2.12 1.15
C ILE A 461 0.58 -2.02 2.66
N VAL A 462 0.19 -0.85 3.20
CA VAL A 462 0.11 -0.61 4.65
C VAL A 462 -0.91 -1.55 5.29
N TYR A 463 -2.12 -1.65 4.76
CA TYR A 463 -3.16 -2.49 5.34
C TYR A 463 -2.92 -3.99 5.14
N THR A 464 -2.24 -4.40 4.07
CA THR A 464 -1.73 -5.77 3.93
C THR A 464 -0.78 -6.12 5.06
N GLY A 465 0.15 -5.23 5.41
CA GLY A 465 1.10 -5.47 6.51
C GLY A 465 0.43 -5.68 7.87
N PHE A 466 -0.60 -4.93 8.20
CA PHE A 466 -1.38 -5.17 9.41
C PHE A 466 -2.12 -6.50 9.37
N ALA A 467 -2.81 -6.80 8.27
CA ALA A 467 -3.58 -8.02 8.12
C ALA A 467 -2.73 -9.30 8.16
N LEU A 468 -1.46 -9.22 7.72
CA LEU A 468 -0.48 -10.31 7.82
C LEU A 468 -0.23 -10.73 9.27
N CYS A 469 -0.27 -9.82 10.25
CA CYS A 469 -0.11 -10.15 11.66
C CYS A 469 -1.21 -11.12 12.13
N PHE A 470 -2.44 -10.92 11.68
CA PHE A 470 -3.58 -11.80 12.01
C PHE A 470 -3.48 -13.14 11.28
N ALA A 471 -3.05 -13.16 10.01
CA ALA A 471 -2.74 -14.39 9.29
C ALA A 471 -1.65 -15.21 10.00
N GLY A 472 -0.65 -14.54 10.54
CA GLY A 472 0.48 -15.14 11.24
C GLY A 472 0.08 -16.03 12.40
N VAL A 473 -0.97 -15.70 13.16
CA VAL A 473 -1.45 -16.51 14.29
C VAL A 473 -1.84 -17.93 13.86
N HIS A 474 -2.55 -18.06 12.74
CA HIS A 474 -2.98 -19.36 12.21
C HIS A 474 -1.80 -20.14 11.61
N ILE A 475 -0.88 -19.43 10.94
CA ILE A 475 0.31 -20.05 10.37
C ILE A 475 1.20 -20.61 11.47
N ASP A 476 1.44 -19.84 12.54
CA ASP A 476 2.30 -20.25 13.64
C ASP A 476 1.74 -21.47 14.37
N LYS A 477 0.42 -21.48 14.62
CA LYS A 477 -0.26 -22.64 15.22
C LYS A 477 -0.03 -23.90 14.40
N LYS A 478 -0.25 -23.84 13.08
CA LYS A 478 -0.04 -24.95 12.18
C LYS A 478 1.39 -25.46 12.14
N LEU A 479 2.38 -24.55 12.10
CA LEU A 479 3.79 -24.88 12.14
C LEU A 479 4.18 -25.57 13.45
N THR A 480 3.61 -25.13 14.57
CA THR A 480 3.86 -25.74 15.89
C THR A 480 3.28 -27.17 15.96
N GLU A 481 2.07 -27.38 15.43
CA GLU A 481 1.45 -28.70 15.35
C GLU A 481 2.26 -29.67 14.49
N GLU A 482 2.73 -29.23 13.31
CA GLU A 482 3.60 -30.03 12.41
C GLU A 482 4.95 -30.38 13.09
N GLU A 483 5.54 -29.47 13.87
CA GLU A 483 6.77 -29.72 14.63
C GLU A 483 6.56 -30.74 15.76
N GLU A 484 5.43 -30.69 16.45
CA GLU A 484 5.08 -31.65 17.53
C GLU A 484 4.80 -33.04 16.96
N GLU A 485 4.11 -33.17 15.83
CA GLU A 485 3.88 -34.45 15.17
C GLU A 485 5.19 -35.09 14.69
N ASN A 486 6.08 -34.30 14.09
CA ASN A 486 7.38 -34.79 13.66
C ASN A 486 8.25 -35.29 14.83
N LYS A 487 8.17 -34.64 15.99
CA LYS A 487 8.89 -35.12 17.21
C LYS A 487 8.34 -36.43 17.74
N LYS A 488 7.02 -36.67 17.64
CA LYS A 488 6.40 -37.93 18.09
C LYS A 488 6.73 -39.10 17.14
N ASN A 489 6.99 -38.83 15.87
CA ASN A 489 7.28 -39.83 14.84
C ASN A 489 8.77 -40.17 14.71
N ILE A 490 9.65 -39.56 15.52
CA ILE A 490 11.05 -39.97 15.61
C ILE A 490 11.08 -41.23 16.49
N PRO A 491 11.48 -42.43 15.95
CA PRO A 491 11.59 -43.61 16.79
C PRO A 491 12.65 -43.36 17.85
N ILE A 492 12.27 -43.64 19.11
CA ILE A 492 13.23 -43.66 20.23
C ILE A 492 14.15 -44.86 19.94
N LEU A 493 15.36 -44.57 19.45
CA LEU A 493 16.44 -45.53 19.30
C LEU A 493 17.12 -45.77 20.64
#